data_857c7fab30653369468727fe61b3003f
#
_entry.id   857c7fab30653369468727fe61b3003f
#
_cell.length_a   1.000
_cell.length_b   1.000
_cell.length_c   1.000
_cell.angle_alpha   90.00
_cell.angle_beta   90.00
_cell.angle_gamma   90.00
#
_symmetry.space_group_name_H-M   'P 1'
#
loop_
_entity.id
_entity.type
_entity.pdbx_description
1 polymer ?
#
loop_
_entity_poly.entity_id
_entity_poly.type
_entity_poly.pdbx_seq_one_letter_code
_entity_poly.pdbx_strand_id
1 'polypeptide(L)'
;MAQLKMNENTPLEFGLYSLGDHLLNPHNGEKVSYEQRINELIEASQLAEQAGIDVFGIGESHQEHFTTQAHTVVLGAVAQATKTIKISSSSSIISAADPVRVFEDFATLDLISHGRAEIVAGRASRTGIFDLFGLDLNNY
;
A
#
# COMPACT_ATOMS: atom_id res chain seq x y z
N MET A 1 30.62 -0.65 -6.11
CA MET A 1 29.31 -0.07 -5.73
C MET A 1 28.78 0.67 -6.95
N ALA A 2 27.63 0.28 -7.46
CA ALA A 2 26.99 1.04 -8.53
C ALA A 2 26.50 2.37 -7.93
N GLN A 3 27.04 3.49 -8.40
CA GLN A 3 26.49 4.80 -8.09
C GLN A 3 25.12 4.91 -8.74
N LEU A 4 24.08 5.09 -7.94
CA LEU A 4 22.80 5.56 -8.44
C LEU A 4 23.04 6.93 -9.09
N LYS A 5 23.01 6.96 -10.42
CA LYS A 5 23.02 8.23 -11.17
C LYS A 5 21.61 8.80 -11.06
N MET A 6 21.41 9.71 -10.14
CA MET A 6 20.22 10.56 -10.16
C MET A 6 20.28 11.41 -11.44
N ASN A 7 19.20 11.37 -12.22
CA ASN A 7 19.07 12.26 -13.36
C ASN A 7 18.71 13.65 -12.83
N GLU A 8 19.64 14.59 -12.90
CA GLU A 8 19.47 15.95 -12.39
C GLU A 8 18.29 16.71 -13.04
N ASN A 9 17.76 16.19 -14.14
CA ASN A 9 16.62 16.77 -14.84
C ASN A 9 15.26 16.13 -14.46
N THR A 10 15.24 15.14 -13.56
CA THR A 10 13.99 14.54 -13.09
C THR A 10 13.60 15.23 -11.77
N PRO A 11 12.42 15.85 -11.68
CA PRO A 11 11.97 16.45 -10.43
C PRO A 11 11.84 15.38 -9.33
N LEU A 12 12.02 15.78 -8.08
CA LEU A 12 11.74 14.92 -6.94
C LEU A 12 10.24 14.67 -6.85
N GLU A 13 9.88 13.42 -6.63
CA GLU A 13 8.50 13.03 -6.32
C GLU A 13 8.35 12.82 -4.81
N PHE A 14 7.25 13.30 -4.26
CA PHE A 14 6.90 13.16 -2.84
C PHE A 14 5.72 12.22 -2.70
N GLY A 15 5.84 11.26 -1.79
CA GLY A 15 4.79 10.30 -1.52
C GLY A 15 4.36 10.30 -0.06
N LEU A 16 3.10 9.96 0.16
CA LEU A 16 2.57 9.57 1.45
C LEU A 16 2.22 8.08 1.41
N TYR A 17 2.37 7.38 2.54
CA TYR A 17 1.91 6.00 2.65
C TYR A 17 1.24 5.73 3.98
N SER A 18 0.41 4.69 4.01
CA SER A 18 -0.20 4.17 5.23
C SER A 18 -0.25 2.65 5.22
N LEU A 19 -0.10 2.05 6.39
CA LEU A 19 -0.41 0.64 6.67
C LEU A 19 -1.83 0.46 7.21
N GLY A 20 -2.60 1.55 7.30
CA GLY A 20 -3.95 1.50 7.85
C GLY A 20 -3.95 1.20 9.34
N ASP A 21 -3.08 1.84 10.11
CA ASP A 21 -3.01 1.66 11.56
C ASP A 21 -4.39 1.80 12.21
N HIS A 22 -4.77 0.81 13.01
CA HIS A 22 -6.04 0.74 13.70
C HIS A 22 -5.81 0.60 15.20
N LEU A 23 -5.37 1.70 15.80
CA LEU A 23 -5.02 1.81 17.20
C LEU A 23 -6.02 2.70 17.95
N LEU A 24 -5.97 2.63 19.27
CA LEU A 24 -6.70 3.58 20.12
C LEU A 24 -6.14 4.99 19.92
N ASN A 25 -7.03 5.96 19.85
CA ASN A 25 -6.65 7.36 19.85
C ASN A 25 -6.02 7.70 21.22
N PRO A 26 -4.75 8.14 21.25
CA PRO A 26 -4.04 8.38 22.51
C PRO A 26 -4.62 9.53 23.34
N HIS A 27 -5.46 10.39 22.74
CA HIS A 27 -6.04 11.54 23.43
C HIS A 27 -7.34 11.23 24.15
N ASN A 28 -8.17 10.34 23.61
CA ASN A 28 -9.49 10.04 24.17
C ASN A 28 -9.74 8.54 24.46
N GLY A 29 -8.79 7.66 24.05
CA GLY A 29 -8.92 6.21 24.24
C GLY A 29 -9.95 5.53 23.33
N GLU A 30 -10.54 6.26 22.39
CA GLU A 30 -11.51 5.70 21.45
C GLU A 30 -10.82 5.04 20.26
N LYS A 31 -11.51 4.08 19.66
CA LYS A 31 -11.06 3.40 18.44
C LYS A 31 -12.17 3.54 17.39
N VAL A 32 -11.81 4.08 16.24
CA VAL A 32 -12.74 4.15 15.11
C VAL A 32 -13.11 2.75 14.60
N SER A 33 -14.23 2.62 13.90
CA SER A 33 -14.55 1.33 13.25
C SER A 33 -13.58 1.00 12.13
N TYR A 34 -13.49 -0.29 11.75
CA TYR A 34 -12.70 -0.72 10.59
C TYR A 34 -13.18 -0.05 9.30
N GLU A 35 -14.50 0.06 9.14
CA GLU A 35 -15.12 0.75 8.00
C GLU A 35 -14.67 2.22 7.92
N GLN A 36 -14.76 2.92 9.05
CA GLN A 36 -14.32 4.32 9.11
C GLN A 36 -12.83 4.44 8.77
N ARG A 37 -11.98 3.55 9.28
CA ARG A 37 -10.54 3.59 8.99
C ARG A 37 -10.24 3.40 7.51
N ILE A 38 -10.92 2.49 6.81
CA ILE A 38 -10.77 2.33 5.36
C ILE A 38 -11.24 3.58 4.62
N ASN A 39 -12.36 4.18 5.01
CA ASN A 39 -12.85 5.42 4.40
C ASN A 39 -11.86 6.58 4.60
N GLU A 40 -11.24 6.69 5.77
CA GLU A 40 -10.20 7.68 6.06
C GLU A 40 -8.96 7.52 5.16
N LEU A 41 -8.59 6.28 4.80
CA LEU A 41 -7.49 6.04 3.86
C LEU A 41 -7.83 6.55 2.45
N ILE A 42 -9.06 6.31 2.01
CA ILE A 42 -9.54 6.79 0.70
C ILE A 42 -9.59 8.32 0.70
N GLU A 43 -10.13 8.93 1.73
CA GLU A 43 -10.17 10.38 1.89
C GLU A 43 -8.77 10.99 1.93
N ALA A 44 -7.84 10.38 2.67
CA ALA A 44 -6.46 10.83 2.73
C ALA A 44 -5.78 10.82 1.35
N SER A 45 -6.09 9.83 0.49
CA SER A 45 -5.57 9.80 -0.88
C SER A 45 -6.09 10.95 -1.74
N GLN A 46 -7.37 11.32 -1.58
CA GLN A 46 -7.97 12.45 -2.28
C GLN A 46 -7.38 13.79 -1.80
N LEU A 47 -7.16 13.92 -0.50
CA LEU A 47 -6.52 15.10 0.08
C LEU A 47 -5.06 15.23 -0.37
N ALA A 48 -4.33 14.11 -0.45
CA ALA A 48 -2.97 14.08 -0.96
C ALA A 48 -2.91 14.55 -2.42
N GLU A 49 -3.82 14.06 -3.26
CA GLU A 49 -3.94 14.50 -4.66
C GLU A 49 -4.22 15.99 -4.76
N GLN A 50 -5.18 16.51 -3.99
CA GLN A 50 -5.52 17.94 -3.94
C GLN A 50 -4.35 18.81 -3.46
N ALA A 51 -3.52 18.28 -2.56
CA ALA A 51 -2.32 18.94 -2.07
C ALA A 51 -1.13 18.91 -3.04
N GLY A 52 -1.24 18.19 -4.17
CA GLY A 52 -0.18 18.06 -5.16
C GLY A 52 0.91 17.07 -4.76
N ILE A 53 0.59 16.09 -3.92
CA ILE A 53 1.48 14.95 -3.63
C ILE A 53 1.50 14.02 -4.84
N ASP A 54 2.67 13.50 -5.20
CA ASP A 54 2.86 12.74 -6.42
C ASP A 54 2.43 11.27 -6.29
N VAL A 55 2.61 10.66 -5.10
CA VAL A 55 2.37 9.23 -4.88
C VAL A 55 1.60 9.01 -3.57
N PHE A 56 0.56 8.17 -3.60
CA PHE A 56 -0.11 7.66 -2.41
C PHE A 56 0.03 6.14 -2.32
N GLY A 57 0.58 5.66 -1.22
CA GLY A 57 0.90 4.26 -1.01
C GLY A 57 0.05 3.59 0.07
N ILE A 58 -0.37 2.35 -0.19
CA ILE A 58 -0.97 1.46 0.82
C ILE A 58 -0.07 0.23 0.97
N GLY A 59 0.46 0.03 2.17
CA GLY A 59 1.28 -1.14 2.46
C GLY A 59 0.45 -2.34 2.92
N GLU A 60 0.97 -3.54 2.67
CA GLU A 60 0.39 -4.81 3.11
C GLU A 60 0.81 -5.12 4.54
N SER A 61 -0.15 -5.40 5.41
CA SER A 61 0.13 -5.86 6.78
C SER A 61 -0.93 -6.82 7.27
N HIS A 62 -0.49 -8.00 7.73
CA HIS A 62 -1.35 -9.07 8.24
C HIS A 62 -1.44 -9.10 9.76
N GLN A 63 -1.11 -7.99 10.43
CA GLN A 63 -1.18 -7.90 11.87
C GLN A 63 -2.53 -7.33 12.33
N GLU A 64 -2.91 -7.66 13.55
CA GLU A 64 -4.18 -7.30 14.18
C GLU A 64 -4.46 -5.78 14.19
N HIS A 65 -3.40 -4.97 14.25
CA HIS A 65 -3.52 -3.52 14.39
C HIS A 65 -3.57 -2.75 13.08
N PHE A 66 -3.80 -3.43 11.96
CA PHE A 66 -3.86 -2.81 10.64
C PHE A 66 -5.14 -3.20 9.90
N THR A 67 -5.50 -2.42 8.89
CA THR A 67 -6.71 -2.62 8.08
C THR A 67 -6.39 -2.94 6.62
N THR A 68 -5.13 -3.11 6.28
CA THR A 68 -4.65 -3.22 4.89
C THR A 68 -4.12 -4.61 4.54
N GLN A 69 -4.73 -5.67 5.10
CA GLN A 69 -4.40 -7.06 4.75
C GLN A 69 -4.61 -7.33 3.25
N ALA A 70 -5.73 -6.85 2.71
CA ALA A 70 -6.05 -6.88 1.30
C ALA A 70 -5.76 -5.51 0.65
N HIS A 71 -4.49 -5.09 0.69
CA HIS A 71 -4.07 -3.75 0.27
C HIS A 71 -4.44 -3.45 -1.19
N THR A 72 -4.40 -4.42 -2.10
CA THR A 72 -4.78 -4.24 -3.51
C THR A 72 -6.26 -3.88 -3.68
N VAL A 73 -7.14 -4.40 -2.81
CA VAL A 73 -8.57 -4.02 -2.79
C VAL A 73 -8.74 -2.56 -2.37
N VAL A 74 -7.99 -2.12 -1.35
CA VAL A 74 -8.01 -0.71 -0.91
C VAL A 74 -7.43 0.20 -2.00
N LEU A 75 -6.33 -0.21 -2.65
CA LEU A 75 -5.77 0.53 -3.78
C LEU A 75 -6.76 0.65 -4.96
N GLY A 76 -7.58 -0.36 -5.20
CA GLY A 76 -8.67 -0.29 -6.19
C GLY A 76 -9.68 0.81 -5.88
N ALA A 77 -10.07 0.95 -4.61
CA ALA A 77 -10.94 2.04 -4.16
C ALA A 77 -10.26 3.42 -4.30
N VAL A 78 -9.00 3.53 -3.92
CA VAL A 78 -8.18 4.74 -4.09
C VAL A 78 -8.06 5.10 -5.57
N ALA A 79 -7.84 4.13 -6.46
CA ALA A 79 -7.76 4.35 -7.90
C ALA A 79 -9.03 4.99 -8.48
N GLN A 80 -10.20 4.58 -7.99
CA GLN A 80 -11.48 5.17 -8.41
C GLN A 80 -11.76 6.53 -7.78
N ALA A 81 -11.26 6.76 -6.57
CA ALA A 81 -11.48 8.00 -5.83
C ALA A 81 -10.56 9.16 -6.30
N THR A 82 -9.45 8.84 -6.98
CA THR A 82 -8.43 9.79 -7.44
C THR A 82 -8.30 9.80 -8.97
N LYS A 83 -7.60 10.80 -9.54
CA LYS A 83 -7.50 10.99 -10.99
C LYS A 83 -6.07 11.04 -11.52
N THR A 84 -5.14 11.61 -10.77
CA THR A 84 -3.79 11.96 -11.24
C THR A 84 -2.68 11.41 -10.38
N ILE A 85 -2.89 11.30 -9.06
CA ILE A 85 -1.89 10.79 -8.12
C ILE A 85 -1.53 9.34 -8.46
N LYS A 86 -0.25 9.01 -8.46
CA LYS A 86 0.22 7.63 -8.57
C LYS A 86 -0.22 6.83 -7.36
N ILE A 87 -0.62 5.60 -7.58
CA ILE A 87 -1.01 4.68 -6.52
C ILE A 87 0.00 3.56 -6.41
N SER A 88 0.52 3.34 -5.22
CA SER A 88 1.60 2.39 -5.01
C SER A 88 1.31 1.42 -3.87
N SER A 89 1.78 0.18 -4.00
CA SER A 89 1.94 -0.63 -2.78
C SER A 89 3.16 -0.15 -2.01
N SER A 90 3.05 -0.01 -0.69
CA SER A 90 4.17 0.45 0.14
C SER A 90 4.40 -0.44 1.37
N SER A 91 4.70 -1.74 1.20
CA SER A 91 4.98 -2.56 0.00
C SER A 91 4.00 -3.74 -0.09
N SER A 92 4.04 -4.48 -1.21
CA SER A 92 3.43 -5.82 -1.30
C SER A 92 4.44 -6.86 -0.83
N ILE A 93 4.01 -7.82 0.00
CA ILE A 93 4.87 -8.90 0.53
C ILE A 93 4.92 -10.05 -0.48
N ILE A 94 5.67 -9.86 -1.56
CA ILE A 94 5.75 -10.83 -2.66
C ILE A 94 6.34 -12.17 -2.28
N SER A 95 7.10 -12.23 -1.19
CA SER A 95 7.68 -13.48 -0.67
C SER A 95 6.64 -14.44 -0.06
N ALA A 96 5.45 -13.96 0.23
CA ALA A 96 4.35 -14.75 0.78
C ALA A 96 3.12 -14.79 -0.14
N ALA A 97 3.26 -14.33 -1.38
CA ALA A 97 2.17 -14.22 -2.34
C ALA A 97 2.38 -15.11 -3.55
N ASP A 98 1.28 -15.56 -4.15
CA ASP A 98 1.31 -16.21 -5.45
C ASP A 98 1.69 -15.20 -6.55
N PRO A 99 2.74 -15.42 -7.35
CA PRO A 99 3.21 -14.47 -8.32
C PRO A 99 2.20 -14.18 -9.45
N VAL A 100 1.35 -15.14 -9.78
CA VAL A 100 0.29 -14.95 -10.80
C VAL A 100 -0.76 -13.98 -10.24
N ARG A 101 -1.14 -14.15 -8.97
CA ARG A 101 -2.09 -13.24 -8.32
C ARG A 101 -1.54 -11.82 -8.19
N VAL A 102 -0.29 -11.69 -7.82
CA VAL A 102 0.37 -10.37 -7.76
C VAL A 102 0.30 -9.68 -9.13
N PHE A 103 0.62 -10.41 -10.20
CA PHE A 103 0.51 -9.87 -11.56
C PHE A 103 -0.92 -9.48 -11.92
N GLU A 104 -1.89 -10.36 -11.68
CA GLU A 104 -3.31 -10.11 -12.00
C GLU A 104 -3.86 -8.90 -11.26
N ASP A 105 -3.57 -8.78 -9.96
CA ASP A 105 -4.01 -7.67 -9.12
C ASP A 105 -3.46 -6.34 -9.64
N PHE A 106 -2.15 -6.24 -9.85
CA PHE A 106 -1.52 -4.99 -10.29
C PHE A 106 -1.82 -4.66 -11.75
N ALA A 107 -1.95 -5.65 -12.64
CA ALA A 107 -2.41 -5.41 -14.01
C ALA A 107 -3.85 -4.87 -14.03
N THR A 108 -4.73 -5.41 -13.19
CA THR A 108 -6.10 -4.93 -13.05
C THR A 108 -6.12 -3.52 -12.45
N LEU A 109 -5.32 -3.29 -11.42
CA LEU A 109 -5.20 -1.99 -10.76
C LEU A 109 -4.70 -0.91 -11.74
N ASP A 110 -3.74 -1.27 -12.61
CA ASP A 110 -3.22 -0.37 -13.64
C ASP A 110 -4.30 0.03 -14.64
N LEU A 111 -5.12 -0.92 -15.09
CA LEU A 111 -6.28 -0.65 -15.95
C LEU A 111 -7.30 0.26 -15.26
N ILE A 112 -7.65 -0.02 -14.01
CA ILE A 112 -8.60 0.79 -13.22
C ILE A 112 -8.10 2.21 -13.02
N SER A 113 -6.80 2.36 -12.78
CA SER A 113 -6.16 3.65 -12.50
C SER A 113 -5.73 4.41 -13.77
N HIS A 114 -5.88 3.83 -14.94
CA HIS A 114 -5.42 4.40 -16.22
C HIS A 114 -3.90 4.64 -16.25
N GLY A 115 -3.11 3.64 -15.85
CA GLY A 115 -1.64 3.66 -15.93
C GLY A 115 -0.95 4.37 -14.75
N ARG A 116 -1.62 4.48 -13.59
CA ARG A 116 -1.04 5.12 -12.39
C ARG A 116 -0.54 4.14 -11.33
N ALA A 117 -0.71 2.82 -11.55
CA ALA A 117 -0.34 1.83 -10.56
C ALA A 117 1.16 1.55 -10.55
N GLU A 118 1.73 1.53 -9.37
CA GLU A 118 3.12 1.16 -9.12
C GLU A 118 3.19 0.04 -8.07
N ILE A 119 4.14 -0.86 -8.22
CA ILE A 119 4.40 -1.91 -7.23
C ILE A 119 5.75 -1.68 -6.55
N VAL A 120 5.72 -1.65 -5.22
CA VAL A 120 6.92 -1.79 -4.40
C VAL A 120 6.97 -3.23 -3.91
N ALA A 121 7.87 -4.02 -4.49
CA ALA A 121 8.08 -5.41 -4.13
C ALA A 121 8.85 -5.49 -2.80
N GLY A 122 8.22 -6.04 -1.78
CA GLY A 122 8.75 -6.15 -0.44
C GLY A 122 8.88 -7.57 0.06
N ARG A 123 9.56 -7.69 1.20
CA ARG A 123 9.67 -8.94 1.96
C ARG A 123 8.87 -8.85 3.26
N ALA A 124 8.44 -9.99 3.78
CA ALA A 124 7.88 -10.05 5.11
C ALA A 124 8.90 -9.56 6.15
N SER A 125 8.52 -8.59 6.94
CA SER A 125 9.35 -8.06 8.03
C SER A 125 9.16 -8.82 9.34
N ARG A 126 8.17 -9.71 9.41
CA ARG A 126 7.79 -10.48 10.60
C ARG A 126 7.47 -11.92 10.24
N THR A 127 7.78 -12.84 11.14
CA THR A 127 7.63 -14.28 10.93
C THR A 127 6.18 -14.76 10.95
N GLY A 128 5.29 -14.09 11.66
CA GLY A 128 3.89 -14.51 11.82
C GLY A 128 3.11 -14.69 10.51
N ILE A 129 3.53 -14.05 9.42
CA ILE A 129 2.91 -14.23 8.10
C ILE A 129 3.15 -15.64 7.56
N PHE A 130 4.29 -16.27 7.88
CA PHE A 130 4.61 -17.63 7.44
C PHE A 130 3.66 -18.64 8.09
N ASP A 131 3.41 -18.50 9.39
CA ASP A 131 2.46 -19.34 10.12
C ASP A 131 1.03 -19.12 9.59
N LEU A 132 0.66 -17.86 9.32
CA LEU A 132 -0.68 -17.52 8.83
C LEU A 132 -0.99 -18.15 7.47
N PHE A 133 -0.03 -18.17 6.56
CA PHE A 133 -0.18 -18.73 5.20
C PHE A 133 0.35 -20.16 5.05
N GLY A 134 0.83 -20.79 6.13
CA GLY A 134 1.39 -22.14 6.09
C GLY A 134 2.67 -22.25 5.27
N LEU A 135 3.49 -21.20 5.25
CA LEU A 135 4.73 -21.13 4.50
C LEU A 135 5.92 -21.59 5.36
N ASP A 136 6.89 -22.25 4.74
CA ASP A 136 8.12 -22.65 5.42
C ASP A 136 9.14 -21.51 5.39
N LEU A 137 9.49 -21.00 6.57
CA LEU A 137 10.48 -19.93 6.73
C LEU A 137 11.88 -20.32 6.19
N ASN A 138 12.21 -21.61 6.13
CA ASN A 138 13.50 -22.06 5.60
C ASN A 138 13.59 -21.96 4.07
N ASN A 139 12.47 -21.79 3.39
CA ASN A 139 12.39 -21.62 1.93
C ASN A 139 12.21 -20.15 1.52
N TYR A 140 12.53 -19.24 2.42
CA TYR A 140 12.31 -17.81 2.25
C TYR A 140 13.49 -17.08 1.59
#